data_643269fb5af738cce4a43f860fc43e80
#
_entry.id   643269fb5af738cce4a43f860fc43e80
#
_cell.length_a   1.000
_cell.length_b   1.000
_cell.length_c   1.000
_cell.angle_alpha   90.00
_cell.angle_beta   90.00
_cell.angle_gamma   90.00
#
_symmetry.space_group_name_H-M   'P 1'
#
loop_
_entity.id
_entity.type
_entity.pdbx_description
1 polymer ?
#
loop_
_entity_poly.entity_id
_entity_poly.type
_entity_poly.pdbx_seq_one_letter_code
_entity_poly.pdbx_strand_id
1 'polypeptide(L)'
;MTDINLKPNQRIRQIVGISTMLVIGAMHGFRIGQFLKGDLYKLYYSFASDLVLPIGAYFLLSMNEIHVRFLRKWYIKAIIVFAAMTFSEIMQAFDIYFFGVTFDFLDIVMFGIGILFAILIDKLVLESLVPHWKYSK
;
A
#
# COMPACT_ATOMS: atom_id res chain seq x y z
N MET A 1 -14.34 -22.53 20.13
CA MET A 1 -13.58 -22.66 18.86
C MET A 1 -14.49 -22.16 17.76
N THR A 2 -14.40 -20.88 17.45
CA THR A 2 -15.19 -20.28 16.36
C THR A 2 -14.59 -20.79 15.05
N ASP A 3 -15.35 -21.61 14.33
CA ASP A 3 -15.05 -22.01 12.95
C ASP A 3 -14.83 -20.74 12.12
N ILE A 4 -13.57 -20.43 11.90
CA ILE A 4 -13.16 -19.38 10.97
C ILE A 4 -13.34 -19.96 9.57
N ASN A 5 -14.59 -20.17 9.18
CA ASN A 5 -14.99 -20.33 7.80
C ASN A 5 -14.92 -18.95 7.14
N LEU A 6 -13.68 -18.43 7.07
CA LEU A 6 -13.39 -17.24 6.30
C LEU A 6 -13.92 -17.49 4.90
N LYS A 7 -14.91 -16.69 4.47
CA LYS A 7 -15.41 -16.75 3.10
C LYS A 7 -14.20 -16.74 2.16
N PRO A 8 -14.20 -17.53 1.08
CA PRO A 8 -13.03 -17.66 0.18
C PRO A 8 -12.36 -16.33 -0.17
N ASN A 9 -13.17 -15.32 -0.36
CA ASN A 9 -12.80 -13.94 -0.63
C ASN A 9 -11.92 -13.29 0.47
N GLN A 10 -12.20 -13.55 1.74
CA GLN A 10 -11.42 -12.98 2.85
C GLN A 10 -10.01 -13.58 2.92
N ARG A 11 -9.86 -14.89 2.74
CA ARG A 11 -8.55 -15.55 2.73
C ARG A 11 -7.65 -14.99 1.64
N ILE A 12 -8.19 -14.81 0.43
CA ILE A 12 -7.42 -14.27 -0.69
C ILE A 12 -6.99 -12.83 -0.39
N ARG A 13 -7.85 -11.98 0.16
CA ARG A 13 -7.51 -10.61 0.57
C ARG A 13 -6.43 -10.57 1.63
N GLN A 14 -6.50 -11.46 2.61
CA GLN A 14 -5.46 -11.60 3.62
C GLN A 14 -4.13 -12.04 3.00
N ILE A 15 -4.14 -13.04 2.10
CA ILE A 15 -2.95 -13.48 1.40
C ILE A 15 -2.33 -12.34 0.61
N VAL A 16 -3.12 -11.61 -0.18
CA VAL A 16 -2.63 -10.46 -0.97
C VAL A 16 -2.04 -9.38 -0.07
N GLY A 17 -2.75 -8.98 0.98
CA GLY A 17 -2.26 -7.95 1.91
C GLY A 17 -0.99 -8.37 2.64
N ILE A 18 -0.96 -9.58 3.18
CA ILE A 18 0.23 -10.11 3.89
C ILE A 18 1.41 -10.26 2.92
N SER A 19 1.19 -10.83 1.73
CA SER A 19 2.26 -10.98 0.73
C SER A 19 2.83 -9.64 0.30
N THR A 20 1.99 -8.64 0.10
CA THR A 20 2.43 -7.28 -0.25
C THR A 20 3.29 -6.71 0.87
N MET A 21 2.86 -6.83 2.13
CA MET A 21 3.63 -6.34 3.27
C MET A 21 4.96 -7.10 3.46
N LEU A 22 4.98 -8.41 3.21
CA LEU A 22 6.21 -9.20 3.25
C LEU A 22 7.20 -8.78 2.17
N VAL A 23 6.73 -8.52 0.95
CA VAL A 23 7.57 -8.02 -0.15
C VAL A 23 8.17 -6.66 0.22
N ILE A 24 7.36 -5.75 0.75
CA ILE A 24 7.82 -4.43 1.19
C ILE A 24 8.85 -4.56 2.31
N GLY A 25 8.55 -5.39 3.32
CA GLY A 25 9.46 -5.66 4.43
C GLY A 25 10.78 -6.27 3.96
N ALA A 26 10.73 -7.17 2.99
CA ALA A 26 11.94 -7.76 2.39
C ALA A 26 12.76 -6.72 1.61
N MET A 27 12.12 -5.87 0.83
CA MET A 27 12.80 -4.79 0.09
C MET A 27 13.59 -3.87 1.04
N HIS A 28 13.01 -3.52 2.18
CA HIS A 28 13.65 -2.68 3.18
C HIS A 28 14.68 -3.44 4.03
N GLY A 29 14.33 -4.64 4.50
CA GLY A 29 15.17 -5.44 5.39
C GLY A 29 16.45 -5.95 4.72
N PHE A 30 16.36 -6.42 3.49
CA PHE A 30 17.51 -6.90 2.71
C PHE A 30 18.26 -5.79 1.98
N ARG A 31 17.86 -4.53 2.15
CA ARG A 31 18.49 -3.37 1.49
C ARG A 31 18.75 -3.61 0.00
N ILE A 32 17.73 -4.05 -0.71
CA ILE A 32 17.82 -4.44 -2.14
C ILE A 32 18.49 -3.34 -2.98
N GLY A 33 18.30 -2.08 -2.62
CA GLY A 33 18.92 -0.94 -3.28
C GLY A 33 20.46 -0.98 -3.31
N GLN A 34 21.13 -1.68 -2.39
CA GLN A 34 22.60 -1.78 -2.39
C GLN A 34 23.18 -2.54 -3.61
N PHE A 35 22.35 -3.35 -4.27
CA PHE A 35 22.75 -4.05 -5.51
C PHE A 35 22.63 -3.16 -6.76
N LEU A 36 21.97 -2.01 -6.63
CA LEU A 36 21.84 -1.02 -7.71
C LEU A 36 23.07 -0.11 -7.74
N LYS A 37 23.40 0.43 -8.91
CA LYS A 37 24.52 1.33 -9.11
C LYS A 37 24.09 2.60 -9.86
N GLY A 38 24.86 3.68 -9.66
CA GLY A 38 24.65 4.93 -10.37
C GLY A 38 23.30 5.59 -10.07
N ASP A 39 22.63 6.02 -11.12
CA ASP A 39 21.36 6.76 -10.99
C ASP A 39 20.21 5.89 -10.50
N LEU A 40 20.23 4.58 -10.79
CA LEU A 40 19.23 3.64 -10.26
C LEU A 40 19.30 3.52 -8.75
N TYR A 41 20.50 3.54 -8.15
CA TYR A 41 20.67 3.56 -6.71
C TYR A 41 20.04 4.81 -6.08
N LYS A 42 20.30 5.98 -6.66
CA LYS A 42 19.75 7.25 -6.19
C LYS A 42 18.22 7.25 -6.30
N LEU A 43 17.68 6.84 -7.45
CA LEU A 43 16.24 6.77 -7.68
C LEU A 43 15.53 5.82 -6.69
N TYR A 44 16.16 4.66 -6.45
CA TYR A 44 15.60 3.68 -5.49
C TYR A 44 15.53 4.27 -4.08
N TYR A 45 16.60 4.86 -3.57
CA TYR A 45 16.63 5.40 -2.22
C TYR A 45 15.82 6.68 -2.06
N SER A 46 15.61 7.43 -3.13
CA SER A 46 14.77 8.64 -3.08
C SER A 46 13.28 8.32 -3.14
N PHE A 47 12.85 7.32 -3.92
CA PHE A 47 11.43 7.21 -4.28
C PHE A 47 10.81 5.84 -4.05
N ALA A 48 11.59 4.76 -3.93
CA ALA A 48 11.03 3.41 -3.87
C ALA A 48 10.13 3.21 -2.65
N SER A 49 10.52 3.75 -1.50
CA SER A 49 9.75 3.68 -0.26
C SER A 49 8.40 4.36 -0.42
N ASP A 50 8.40 5.57 -0.93
CA ASP A 50 7.22 6.44 -1.05
C ASP A 50 6.26 5.96 -2.14
N LEU A 51 6.77 5.20 -3.10
CA LEU A 51 5.95 4.52 -4.10
C LEU A 51 5.30 3.25 -3.55
N VAL A 52 6.06 2.45 -2.80
CA VAL A 52 5.66 1.07 -2.43
C VAL A 52 4.84 1.04 -1.14
N LEU A 53 5.13 1.91 -0.16
CA LEU A 53 4.38 2.00 1.09
C LEU A 53 2.88 2.24 0.89
N PRO A 54 2.43 3.20 0.04
CA PRO A 54 1.00 3.38 -0.22
C PRO A 54 0.33 2.17 -0.84
N ILE A 55 1.05 1.39 -1.69
CA ILE A 55 0.53 0.15 -2.26
C ILE A 55 0.24 -0.85 -1.13
N GLY A 56 1.20 -1.04 -0.22
CA GLY A 56 1.03 -1.91 0.93
C GLY A 56 -0.13 -1.49 1.84
N ALA A 57 -0.20 -0.20 2.17
CA ALA A 57 -1.26 0.36 3.00
C ALA A 57 -2.65 0.19 2.36
N TYR A 58 -2.76 0.36 1.04
CA TYR A 58 -4.01 0.13 0.31
C TYR A 58 -4.48 -1.32 0.43
N PHE A 59 -3.60 -2.29 0.22
CA PHE A 59 -3.95 -3.71 0.34
C PHE A 59 -4.15 -4.15 1.79
N LEU A 60 -3.48 -3.51 2.76
CA LEU A 60 -3.75 -3.72 4.18
C LEU A 60 -5.20 -3.32 4.54
N LEU A 61 -5.68 -2.18 4.01
CA LEU A 61 -7.08 -1.79 4.16
C LEU A 61 -8.03 -2.79 3.48
N SER A 62 -7.64 -3.37 2.34
CA SER A 62 -8.43 -4.36 1.62
C SER A 62 -8.66 -5.65 2.44
N MET A 63 -7.76 -6.01 3.36
CA MET A 63 -7.95 -7.14 4.26
C MET A 63 -9.13 -6.93 5.22
N ASN A 64 -9.44 -5.69 5.55
CA ASN A 64 -10.48 -5.31 6.51
C ASN A 64 -11.85 -5.02 5.86
N GLU A 65 -11.99 -5.15 4.55
CA GLU A 65 -13.23 -4.85 3.82
C GLU A 65 -14.44 -5.68 4.26
N ILE A 66 -14.22 -6.84 4.85
CA ILE A 66 -15.30 -7.68 5.38
C ILE A 66 -15.90 -7.08 6.64
N HIS A 67 -15.05 -6.59 7.53
CA HIS A 67 -15.46 -6.02 8.80
C HIS A 67 -15.95 -4.59 8.65
N VAL A 68 -15.38 -3.87 7.69
CA VAL A 68 -15.61 -2.44 7.51
C VAL A 68 -16.15 -2.17 6.11
N ARG A 69 -17.49 -2.10 6.00
CA ARG A 69 -18.20 -2.03 4.70
C ARG A 69 -17.78 -0.85 3.81
N PHE A 70 -17.43 0.31 4.38
CA PHE A 70 -17.05 1.47 3.56
C PHE A 70 -15.71 1.27 2.86
N LEU A 71 -14.80 0.43 3.40
CA LEU A 71 -13.53 0.09 2.76
C LEU A 71 -13.69 -0.72 1.46
N ARG A 72 -14.87 -1.27 1.18
CA ARG A 72 -15.18 -1.94 -0.10
C ARG A 72 -15.13 -1.00 -1.29
N LYS A 73 -15.22 0.29 -1.05
CA LYS A 73 -15.12 1.32 -2.09
C LYS A 73 -13.64 1.67 -2.28
N TRP A 74 -13.11 1.39 -3.46
CA TRP A 74 -11.70 1.61 -3.78
C TRP A 74 -11.22 3.04 -3.52
N TYR A 75 -12.05 4.03 -3.85
CA TYR A 75 -11.71 5.44 -3.65
C TYR A 75 -11.62 5.84 -2.17
N ILE A 76 -12.37 5.20 -1.29
CA ILE A 76 -12.26 5.44 0.16
C ILE A 76 -10.90 4.95 0.67
N LYS A 77 -10.46 3.76 0.27
CA LYS A 77 -9.13 3.26 0.61
C LYS A 77 -8.05 4.20 0.10
N ALA A 78 -8.17 4.64 -1.16
CA ALA A 78 -7.24 5.57 -1.77
C ALA A 78 -7.14 6.90 -1.00
N ILE A 79 -8.28 7.50 -0.64
CA ILE A 79 -8.34 8.74 0.13
C ILE A 79 -7.72 8.55 1.53
N ILE A 80 -8.05 7.48 2.23
CA ILE A 80 -7.51 7.21 3.58
C ILE A 80 -5.98 7.07 3.51
N VAL A 81 -5.46 6.28 2.57
CA VAL A 81 -4.02 6.08 2.43
C VAL A 81 -3.33 7.38 2.05
N PHE A 82 -3.85 8.10 1.05
CA PHE A 82 -3.27 9.37 0.62
C PHE A 82 -3.26 10.40 1.75
N ALA A 83 -4.37 10.55 2.47
CA ALA A 83 -4.47 11.47 3.60
C ALA A 83 -3.50 11.11 4.73
N ALA A 84 -3.38 9.82 5.08
CA ALA A 84 -2.49 9.38 6.12
C ALA A 84 -1.00 9.60 5.78
N MET A 85 -0.60 9.28 4.54
CA MET A 85 0.77 9.48 4.07
C MET A 85 1.11 10.97 3.97
N THR A 86 0.24 11.77 3.36
CA THR A 86 0.42 13.22 3.27
C THR A 86 0.44 13.89 4.65
N PHE A 87 -0.41 13.43 5.57
CA PHE A 87 -0.38 13.92 6.95
C PHE A 87 0.96 13.64 7.64
N SER A 88 1.50 12.43 7.48
CA SER A 88 2.82 12.09 7.99
C SER A 88 3.90 13.03 7.43
N GLU A 89 3.85 13.31 6.13
CA GLU A 89 4.80 14.21 5.45
C GLU A 89 4.69 15.65 5.96
N ILE A 90 3.47 16.15 6.13
CA ILE A 90 3.23 17.48 6.71
C ILE A 90 3.76 17.56 8.15
N MET A 91 3.59 16.51 8.95
CA MET A 91 4.13 16.48 10.32
C MET A 91 5.65 16.63 10.34
N GLN A 92 6.35 16.07 9.35
CA GLN A 92 7.80 16.24 9.23
C GLN A 92 8.20 17.72 8.97
N ALA A 93 7.36 18.48 8.25
CA ALA A 93 7.59 19.91 8.09
C ALA A 93 7.52 20.70 9.41
N PHE A 94 6.90 20.11 10.44
CA PHE A 94 6.83 20.66 11.81
C PHE A 94 7.79 19.97 12.78
N ASP A 95 8.84 19.30 12.29
CA ASP A 95 9.82 18.54 13.08
C ASP A 95 9.20 17.40 13.92
N ILE A 96 8.01 16.92 13.53
CA ILE A 96 7.37 15.75 14.14
C ILE A 96 7.58 14.55 13.23
N TYR A 97 8.50 13.66 13.62
CA TYR A 97 8.95 12.55 12.79
C TYR A 97 8.14 11.27 13.03
N PHE A 98 7.39 10.83 12.01
CA PHE A 98 6.67 9.55 12.05
C PHE A 98 7.38 8.49 11.18
N PHE A 99 7.51 8.74 9.87
CA PHE A 99 8.06 7.79 8.91
C PHE A 99 9.25 8.32 8.12
N GLY A 100 9.67 9.56 8.33
CA GLY A 100 10.81 10.18 7.69
C GLY A 100 11.36 11.33 8.52
N VAL A 101 12.42 11.96 8.04
CA VAL A 101 13.17 13.00 8.76
C VAL A 101 13.10 14.35 8.04
N THR A 102 12.80 14.35 6.74
CA THR A 102 12.80 15.56 5.91
C THR A 102 11.52 15.63 5.09
N PHE A 103 10.86 16.78 5.11
CA PHE A 103 9.73 17.06 4.24
C PHE A 103 10.19 17.20 2.78
N ASP A 104 9.55 16.45 1.87
CA ASP A 104 9.72 16.62 0.42
C ASP A 104 8.37 16.56 -0.28
N PHE A 105 8.04 17.60 -1.04
CA PHE A 105 6.81 17.64 -1.83
C PHE A 105 6.74 16.51 -2.88
N LEU A 106 7.89 16.04 -3.37
CA LEU A 106 7.94 14.93 -4.32
C LEU A 106 7.44 13.62 -3.71
N ASP A 107 7.60 13.41 -2.41
CA ASP A 107 7.10 12.23 -1.71
C ASP A 107 5.58 12.15 -1.78
N ILE A 108 4.89 13.30 -1.65
CA ILE A 108 3.43 13.39 -1.81
C ILE A 108 3.01 12.99 -3.23
N VAL A 109 3.76 13.39 -4.25
CA VAL A 109 3.50 12.98 -5.64
C VAL A 109 3.71 11.47 -5.78
N MET A 110 4.76 10.92 -5.21
CA MET A 110 5.05 9.48 -5.24
C MET A 110 3.99 8.67 -4.50
N PHE A 111 3.45 9.17 -3.39
CA PHE A 111 2.29 8.55 -2.72
C PHE A 111 1.08 8.46 -3.65
N GLY A 112 0.77 9.53 -4.40
CA GLY A 112 -0.30 9.54 -5.40
C GLY A 112 -0.08 8.50 -6.50
N ILE A 113 1.13 8.39 -7.02
CA ILE A 113 1.52 7.39 -8.04
C ILE A 113 1.41 5.98 -7.47
N GLY A 114 1.90 5.74 -6.26
CA GLY A 114 1.79 4.44 -5.59
C GLY A 114 0.34 3.98 -5.40
N ILE A 115 -0.53 4.89 -4.98
CA ILE A 115 -1.97 4.62 -4.85
C ILE A 115 -2.60 4.31 -6.22
N LEU A 116 -2.23 5.03 -7.27
CA LEU A 116 -2.71 4.76 -8.62
C LEU A 116 -2.33 3.34 -9.06
N PHE A 117 -1.09 2.91 -8.82
CA PHE A 117 -0.66 1.53 -9.08
C PHE A 117 -1.47 0.52 -8.26
N ALA A 118 -1.73 0.79 -6.99
CA ALA A 118 -2.56 -0.08 -6.15
C ALA A 118 -3.99 -0.24 -6.72
N ILE A 119 -4.60 0.86 -7.18
CA ILE A 119 -5.93 0.85 -7.82
C ILE A 119 -5.90 0.05 -9.11
N LEU A 120 -4.88 0.24 -9.95
CA LEU A 120 -4.75 -0.51 -11.20
C LEU A 120 -4.59 -2.01 -10.93
N ILE A 121 -3.78 -2.40 -9.95
CA ILE A 121 -3.65 -3.80 -9.54
C ILE A 121 -4.99 -4.34 -9.01
N ASP A 122 -5.66 -3.60 -8.14
CA ASP A 122 -6.96 -3.99 -7.58
C ASP A 122 -8.03 -4.19 -8.67
N LYS A 123 -8.13 -3.25 -9.61
CA LYS A 123 -9.19 -3.21 -10.62
C LYS A 123 -8.90 -4.04 -11.87
N LEU A 124 -7.69 -3.99 -12.37
CA LEU A 124 -7.34 -4.63 -13.65
C LEU A 124 -6.80 -6.05 -13.45
N VAL A 125 -6.08 -6.29 -12.36
CA VAL A 125 -5.45 -7.59 -12.12
C VAL A 125 -6.31 -8.46 -11.20
N LEU A 126 -6.58 -7.98 -10.00
CA LEU A 126 -7.25 -8.83 -9.00
C LEU A 126 -8.74 -9.04 -9.30
N GLU A 127 -9.47 -8.02 -9.78
CA GLU A 127 -10.87 -8.21 -10.20
C GLU A 127 -11.00 -9.12 -11.43
N SER A 128 -9.97 -9.22 -12.28
CA SER A 128 -10.00 -10.08 -13.47
C SER A 128 -9.52 -11.50 -13.23
N LEU A 129 -8.51 -11.67 -12.38
CA LEU A 129 -7.84 -12.96 -12.18
C LEU A 129 -8.36 -13.74 -10.98
N VAL A 130 -8.90 -13.04 -9.97
CA VAL A 130 -9.32 -13.67 -8.71
C VAL A 130 -10.84 -13.79 -8.65
N PRO A 131 -11.39 -15.02 -8.70
CA PRO A 131 -12.82 -15.25 -8.55
C PRO A 131 -13.33 -14.65 -7.23
N HIS A 132 -14.47 -13.99 -7.27
CA HIS A 132 -15.10 -13.37 -6.11
C HIS A 132 -14.30 -12.23 -5.44
N TRP A 133 -13.30 -11.66 -6.12
CA TRP A 133 -12.59 -10.48 -5.62
C TRP A 133 -13.55 -9.29 -5.49
N LYS A 134 -14.41 -9.09 -6.48
CA LYS A 134 -15.48 -8.10 -6.44
C LYS A 134 -16.60 -8.55 -5.54
N TYR A 135 -17.05 -7.69 -4.61
CA TYR A 135 -18.25 -7.99 -3.82
C TYR A 135 -19.46 -8.00 -4.76
N SER A 136 -20.19 -9.09 -4.76
CA SER A 136 -21.53 -9.11 -5.36
C SER A 136 -22.42 -8.08 -4.66
N LYS A 137 -23.12 -7.28 -5.49
CA LYS A 137 -24.08 -6.29 -4.98
C LYS A 137 -25.23 -6.96 -4.25
#